data_0c4d971096d946541a4b30a9127d5a67
#
_entry.id   0c4d971096d946541a4b30a9127d5a67
#
_cell.length_a   1.000
_cell.length_b   1.000
_cell.length_c   1.000
_cell.angle_alpha   90.00
_cell.angle_beta   90.00
_cell.angle_gamma   90.00
#
_symmetry.space_group_name_H-M   'P 1'
#
loop_
_entity.id
_entity.type
_entity.pdbx_description
1 polymer ?
#
loop_
_entity_poly.entity_id
_entity_poly.type
_entity_poly.pdbx_seq_one_letter_code
_entity_poly.pdbx_strand_id
1 'polypeptide(L)'
;VPPFSHVPVLADAVLDAARQIPRPEGLLIDATLGGGGHSALLLEQHPGLHLIGLDQDATARAAAAERLASFGERVSIVATNFADFVPPEPAVMVLADLGVSSPQLDVAERGFSFRLDGPLDMRMNAGGEGETAAELIGRLEENELADLIYGYGEERLSRRIARRIKADIKEKGAYGGTAALAYAVAGCYPPKARRGRIHPATRTFQALRIAVNDELGVLDRLLQQAPDWLEPEGLLGIISFHSLEDRRVKTAFLRDERLQRITRKPVVATEQEEEANPRSRSAKWRLACRVSER
;
A
#
# COMPACT_ATOMS: atom_id res chain seq x y z
N VAL A 1 8.10 21.46 9.99
CA VAL A 1 7.29 20.47 9.27
C VAL A 1 5.85 20.76 9.62
N PRO A 2 4.93 20.99 8.67
CA PRO A 2 3.53 21.22 9.01
C PRO A 2 2.96 19.98 9.71
N PRO A 3 2.02 20.13 10.66
CA PRO A 3 1.44 19.00 11.36
C PRO A 3 0.77 18.08 10.35
N PHE A 4 0.97 16.78 10.52
CA PHE A 4 0.45 15.68 9.70
C PHE A 4 -1.08 15.64 9.80
N SER A 5 -1.77 16.50 9.06
CA SER A 5 -3.24 16.56 8.98
C SER A 5 -3.72 15.73 7.79
N HIS A 6 -3.44 14.43 7.80
CA HIS A 6 -3.95 13.55 6.76
C HIS A 6 -5.18 12.81 7.28
N VAL A 7 -6.31 13.05 6.63
CA VAL A 7 -7.52 12.24 6.84
C VAL A 7 -7.26 10.86 6.21
N PRO A 8 -7.40 9.76 6.97
CA PRO A 8 -7.25 8.42 6.42
C PRO A 8 -8.25 8.16 5.29
N VAL A 9 -7.83 7.41 4.30
CA VAL A 9 -8.67 7.05 3.14
C VAL A 9 -9.78 6.11 3.59
N LEU A 10 -11.02 6.35 3.12
CA LEU A 10 -12.19 5.53 3.46
C LEU A 10 -12.42 5.36 4.99
N ALA A 11 -12.11 6.42 5.75
CA ALA A 11 -12.19 6.39 7.22
C ALA A 11 -13.57 5.93 7.73
N ASP A 12 -14.67 6.45 7.15
CA ASP A 12 -16.02 6.06 7.54
C ASP A 12 -16.29 4.58 7.31
N ALA A 13 -15.82 4.02 6.18
CA ALA A 13 -16.00 2.61 5.89
C ALA A 13 -15.24 1.70 6.87
N VAL A 14 -14.04 2.13 7.30
CA VAL A 14 -13.25 1.43 8.32
C VAL A 14 -13.93 1.50 9.70
N LEU A 15 -14.44 2.67 10.08
CA LEU A 15 -15.15 2.87 11.34
C LEU A 15 -16.48 2.10 11.39
N ASP A 16 -17.23 2.08 10.28
CA ASP A 16 -18.47 1.30 10.18
C ASP A 16 -18.21 -0.21 10.27
N ALA A 17 -17.09 -0.69 9.73
CA ALA A 17 -16.67 -2.06 9.90
C ALA A 17 -16.33 -2.36 11.37
N ALA A 18 -15.60 -1.48 12.05
CA ALA A 18 -15.21 -1.68 13.44
C ALA A 18 -16.40 -1.78 14.42
N ARG A 19 -17.56 -1.22 14.06
CA ARG A 19 -18.81 -1.41 14.84
C ARG A 19 -19.34 -2.86 14.80
N GLN A 20 -18.81 -3.69 13.90
CA GLN A 20 -19.22 -5.08 13.72
C GLN A 20 -18.22 -6.06 14.33
N ILE A 21 -17.20 -5.59 15.07
CA ILE A 21 -16.27 -6.48 15.80
C ILE A 21 -17.04 -7.34 16.80
N PRO A 22 -16.60 -8.60 17.04
CA PRO A 22 -17.38 -9.56 17.85
C PRO A 22 -17.51 -9.16 19.30
N ARG A 23 -16.62 -8.32 19.81
CA ARG A 23 -16.62 -7.79 21.19
C ARG A 23 -15.96 -6.42 21.27
N PRO A 24 -16.34 -5.57 22.26
CA PRO A 24 -15.88 -4.18 22.31
C PRO A 24 -14.43 -4.01 22.73
N GLU A 25 -13.76 -5.08 23.16
CA GLU A 25 -12.37 -5.11 23.62
C GLU A 25 -11.58 -6.18 22.88
N GLY A 26 -10.27 -6.03 22.83
CA GLY A 26 -9.37 -7.02 22.23
C GLY A 26 -8.29 -6.41 21.33
N LEU A 27 -7.56 -7.29 20.65
CA LEU A 27 -6.43 -6.90 19.82
C LEU A 27 -6.91 -6.40 18.45
N LEU A 28 -6.50 -5.18 18.10
CA LEU A 28 -6.50 -4.62 16.74
C LEU A 28 -5.09 -4.75 16.16
N ILE A 29 -4.96 -5.34 14.99
CA ILE A 29 -3.69 -5.33 14.24
C ILE A 29 -3.85 -4.38 13.05
N ASP A 30 -3.04 -3.33 13.01
CA ASP A 30 -2.87 -2.49 11.83
C ASP A 30 -1.58 -2.95 11.10
N ALA A 31 -1.76 -3.71 10.05
CA ALA A 31 -0.65 -4.32 9.31
C ALA A 31 0.17 -3.29 8.51
N THR A 32 -0.37 -2.08 8.33
CA THR A 32 0.21 -0.99 7.53
C THR A 32 0.05 0.33 8.26
N LEU A 33 0.61 0.42 9.46
CA LEU A 33 0.37 1.50 10.41
C LEU A 33 0.55 2.91 9.81
N GLY A 34 1.55 3.09 8.94
CA GLY A 34 1.86 4.40 8.37
C GLY A 34 2.02 5.46 9.45
N GLY A 35 1.34 6.59 9.30
CA GLY A 35 1.28 7.64 10.33
C GLY A 35 0.23 7.42 11.42
N GLY A 36 -0.36 6.22 11.54
CA GLY A 36 -1.32 5.85 12.60
C GLY A 36 -2.71 6.49 12.48
N GLY A 37 -3.09 6.94 11.29
CA GLY A 37 -4.34 7.68 11.10
C GLY A 37 -5.60 6.84 11.35
N HIS A 38 -5.73 5.68 10.72
CA HIS A 38 -6.84 4.76 10.95
C HIS A 38 -6.83 4.24 12.39
N SER A 39 -5.66 3.86 12.89
CA SER A 39 -5.48 3.37 14.24
C SER A 39 -5.93 4.38 15.30
N ALA A 40 -5.62 5.68 15.13
CA ALA A 40 -6.08 6.73 16.03
C ALA A 40 -7.61 6.79 16.09
N LEU A 41 -8.28 6.82 14.92
CA LEU A 41 -9.73 6.86 14.85
C LEU A 41 -10.40 5.64 15.49
N LEU A 42 -9.83 4.45 15.28
CA LEU A 42 -10.33 3.21 15.85
C LEU A 42 -10.19 3.19 17.37
N LEU A 43 -9.03 3.59 17.91
CA LEU A 43 -8.77 3.63 19.35
C LEU A 43 -9.58 4.71 20.09
N GLU A 44 -9.91 5.82 19.42
CA GLU A 44 -10.82 6.86 19.94
C GLU A 44 -12.25 6.35 20.09
N GLN A 45 -12.77 5.65 19.07
CA GLN A 45 -14.14 5.16 19.08
C GLN A 45 -14.34 3.86 19.86
N HIS A 46 -13.27 3.08 20.04
CA HIS A 46 -13.29 1.78 20.73
C HIS A 46 -12.27 1.75 21.89
N PRO A 47 -12.64 2.27 23.09
CA PRO A 47 -11.71 2.39 24.22
C PRO A 47 -11.16 1.04 24.72
N GLY A 48 -11.85 -0.06 24.48
CA GLY A 48 -11.43 -1.40 24.87
C GLY A 48 -10.43 -2.07 23.93
N LEU A 49 -10.16 -1.47 22.75
CA LEU A 49 -9.15 -2.02 21.85
C LEU A 49 -7.74 -1.65 22.31
N HIS A 50 -6.82 -2.60 22.11
CA HIS A 50 -5.38 -2.36 22.14
C HIS A 50 -4.79 -2.68 20.76
N LEU A 51 -3.79 -1.90 20.36
CA LEU A 51 -3.22 -1.89 19.02
C LEU A 51 -1.84 -2.55 18.99
N ILE A 52 -1.64 -3.44 18.02
CA ILE A 52 -0.33 -3.73 17.48
C ILE A 52 -0.27 -3.15 16.05
N GLY A 53 0.55 -2.10 15.87
CA GLY A 53 0.76 -1.46 14.58
C GLY A 53 2.08 -1.88 13.96
N LEU A 54 2.05 -2.34 12.72
CA LEU A 54 3.21 -2.84 12.00
C LEU A 54 3.62 -1.85 10.90
N ASP A 55 4.90 -1.50 10.86
CA ASP A 55 5.46 -0.76 9.72
C ASP A 55 6.97 -1.00 9.64
N GLN A 56 7.49 -1.15 8.43
CA GLN A 56 8.93 -1.29 8.19
C GLN A 56 9.64 0.06 8.04
N ASP A 57 8.90 1.15 7.77
CA ASP A 57 9.46 2.50 7.62
C ASP A 57 9.62 3.20 8.96
N ALA A 58 10.86 3.50 9.35
CA ALA A 58 11.15 4.17 10.62
C ALA A 58 10.51 5.56 10.72
N THR A 59 10.39 6.29 9.59
CA THR A 59 9.75 7.60 9.55
C THR A 59 8.25 7.50 9.82
N ALA A 60 7.59 6.48 9.25
CA ALA A 60 6.19 6.21 9.49
C ALA A 60 5.95 5.85 10.96
N ARG A 61 6.77 4.94 11.54
CA ARG A 61 6.66 4.57 12.95
C ARG A 61 6.86 5.76 13.90
N ALA A 62 7.80 6.66 13.61
CA ALA A 62 8.00 7.85 14.43
C ALA A 62 6.77 8.78 14.41
N ALA A 63 6.19 9.01 13.24
CA ALA A 63 4.96 9.80 13.10
C ALA A 63 3.76 9.15 13.80
N ALA A 64 3.63 7.81 13.70
CA ALA A 64 2.60 7.07 14.40
C ALA A 64 2.79 7.13 15.93
N ALA A 65 4.02 7.00 16.44
CA ALA A 65 4.31 7.08 17.86
C ALA A 65 3.91 8.45 18.43
N GLU A 66 4.18 9.54 17.73
CA GLU A 66 3.74 10.88 18.13
C GLU A 66 2.21 11.00 18.14
N ARG A 67 1.55 10.57 17.04
CA ARG A 67 0.08 10.63 16.91
C ARG A 67 -0.66 9.81 17.96
N LEU A 68 -0.15 8.63 18.25
CA LEU A 68 -0.79 7.65 19.14
C LEU A 68 -0.35 7.77 20.60
N ALA A 69 0.51 8.73 20.94
CA ALA A 69 1.07 8.90 22.28
C ALA A 69 0.01 9.01 23.41
N SER A 70 -1.14 9.64 23.11
CA SER A 70 -2.23 9.81 24.09
C SER A 70 -2.91 8.51 24.50
N PHE A 71 -2.77 7.44 23.71
CA PHE A 71 -3.37 6.13 24.02
C PHE A 71 -2.52 5.27 24.96
N GLY A 72 -1.28 5.69 25.26
CA GLY A 72 -0.40 5.08 26.26
C GLY A 72 -0.15 3.58 26.02
N GLU A 73 -0.36 2.77 27.05
CA GLU A 73 -0.08 1.33 27.05
C GLU A 73 -0.98 0.52 26.09
N ARG A 74 -2.04 1.13 25.55
CA ARG A 74 -2.89 0.47 24.55
C ARG A 74 -2.22 0.33 23.17
N VAL A 75 -1.02 0.89 22.95
CA VAL A 75 -0.37 0.92 21.63
C VAL A 75 1.00 0.27 21.70
N SER A 76 1.21 -0.71 20.84
CA SER A 76 2.51 -1.31 20.55
C SER A 76 2.84 -1.12 19.07
N ILE A 77 3.99 -0.53 18.77
CA ILE A 77 4.47 -0.31 17.39
C ILE A 77 5.65 -1.23 17.14
N VAL A 78 5.54 -2.08 16.13
CA VAL A 78 6.53 -3.09 15.80
C VAL A 78 7.20 -2.78 14.45
N ALA A 79 8.53 -2.78 14.45
CA ALA A 79 9.36 -2.58 13.25
C ALA A 79 9.47 -3.88 12.47
N THR A 80 8.49 -4.19 11.62
CA THR A 80 8.47 -5.42 10.84
C THR A 80 7.65 -5.25 9.55
N ASN A 81 7.88 -6.15 8.61
CA ASN A 81 6.95 -6.38 7.52
C ASN A 81 5.82 -7.31 8.03
N PHE A 82 4.58 -7.01 7.71
CA PHE A 82 3.45 -7.83 8.16
C PHE A 82 3.53 -9.28 7.65
N ALA A 83 4.23 -9.55 6.56
CA ALA A 83 4.44 -10.91 6.07
C ALA A 83 5.29 -11.80 7.00
N ASP A 84 6.07 -11.17 7.88
CA ASP A 84 6.99 -11.84 8.81
C ASP A 84 6.48 -11.78 10.26
N PHE A 85 5.27 -11.26 10.47
CA PHE A 85 4.67 -11.09 11.80
C PHE A 85 3.81 -12.29 12.20
N VAL A 86 3.87 -12.61 13.49
CA VAL A 86 2.97 -13.58 14.14
C VAL A 86 2.38 -12.91 15.37
N PRO A 87 1.06 -12.76 15.47
CA PRO A 87 0.43 -12.11 16.62
C PRO A 87 0.56 -12.95 17.89
N PRO A 88 0.71 -12.30 19.07
CA PRO A 88 0.81 -13.01 20.35
C PRO A 88 -0.53 -13.63 20.81
N GLU A 89 -1.63 -13.11 20.32
CA GLU A 89 -2.99 -13.57 20.60
C GLU A 89 -3.93 -13.31 19.42
N PRO A 90 -5.09 -13.95 19.34
CA PRO A 90 -6.06 -13.69 18.29
C PRO A 90 -6.62 -12.26 18.33
N ALA A 91 -6.79 -11.67 17.16
CA ALA A 91 -7.27 -10.31 16.99
C ALA A 91 -8.77 -10.25 16.70
N VAL A 92 -9.45 -9.23 17.21
CA VAL A 92 -10.84 -8.91 16.84
C VAL A 92 -10.93 -8.27 15.47
N MET A 93 -9.85 -7.60 15.03
CA MET A 93 -9.76 -6.96 13.72
C MET A 93 -8.33 -6.90 13.24
N VAL A 94 -8.13 -7.21 11.95
CA VAL A 94 -6.91 -6.94 11.19
C VAL A 94 -7.24 -5.96 10.09
N LEU A 95 -6.51 -4.85 10.04
CA LEU A 95 -6.61 -3.80 9.03
C LEU A 95 -5.32 -3.77 8.20
N ALA A 96 -5.45 -3.62 6.89
CA ALA A 96 -4.34 -3.30 6.00
C ALA A 96 -4.77 -2.20 5.01
N ASP A 97 -4.08 -1.05 5.06
CA ASP A 97 -4.18 0.05 4.10
C ASP A 97 -2.99 -0.04 3.16
N LEU A 98 -3.17 -0.74 2.03
CA LEU A 98 -2.08 -1.08 1.12
C LEU A 98 -1.54 0.15 0.37
N GLY A 99 -0.34 0.02 -0.17
CA GLY A 99 0.28 1.05 -0.99
C GLY A 99 1.34 1.86 -0.27
N VAL A 100 1.44 3.13 -0.60
CA VAL A 100 2.50 4.03 -0.11
C VAL A 100 1.96 5.07 0.85
N SER A 101 2.69 5.31 1.91
CA SER A 101 2.38 6.37 2.87
C SER A 101 2.59 7.76 2.27
N SER A 102 1.94 8.77 2.88
CA SER A 102 2.11 10.16 2.45
C SER A 102 3.56 10.63 2.48
N PRO A 103 4.36 10.37 3.52
CA PRO A 103 5.78 10.73 3.52
C PRO A 103 6.56 10.12 2.36
N GLN A 104 6.26 8.89 1.97
CA GLN A 104 6.94 8.24 0.84
C GLN A 104 6.69 8.96 -0.48
N LEU A 105 5.48 9.53 -0.69
CA LEU A 105 5.13 10.29 -1.89
C LEU A 105 5.60 11.75 -1.85
N ASP A 106 5.64 12.35 -0.67
CA ASP A 106 5.87 13.80 -0.50
C ASP A 106 7.36 14.14 -0.27
N VAL A 107 8.21 13.12 0.00
CA VAL A 107 9.66 13.28 0.17
C VAL A 107 10.37 12.85 -1.12
N ALA A 108 10.99 13.80 -1.83
CA ALA A 108 11.64 13.58 -3.13
C ALA A 108 12.72 12.49 -3.07
N GLU A 109 13.49 12.46 -1.99
CA GLU A 109 14.60 11.53 -1.75
C GLU A 109 14.16 10.06 -1.69
N ARG A 110 12.87 9.80 -1.46
CA ARG A 110 12.30 8.45 -1.45
C ARG A 110 12.07 7.86 -2.85
N GLY A 111 11.99 8.69 -3.87
CA GLY A 111 11.89 8.27 -5.27
C GLY A 111 10.55 7.66 -5.71
N PHE A 112 9.50 7.73 -4.92
CA PHE A 112 8.17 7.20 -5.26
C PHE A 112 7.38 8.09 -6.21
N SER A 113 7.68 9.38 -6.22
CA SER A 113 6.98 10.38 -7.02
C SER A 113 7.91 10.95 -8.11
N PHE A 114 7.32 11.27 -9.25
CA PHE A 114 7.98 12.03 -10.31
C PHE A 114 7.50 13.49 -10.40
N ARG A 115 6.66 13.92 -9.45
CA ARG A 115 6.25 15.32 -9.31
C ARG A 115 7.35 16.15 -8.64
N LEU A 116 8.05 15.54 -7.72
CA LEU A 116 9.26 16.04 -7.10
C LEU A 116 10.40 15.15 -7.60
N ASP A 117 11.41 15.76 -8.23
CA ASP A 117 12.55 15.00 -8.73
C ASP A 117 13.42 14.52 -7.59
N GLY A 118 13.80 13.25 -7.63
CA GLY A 118 14.61 12.60 -6.62
C GLY A 118 15.25 11.32 -7.17
N PRO A 119 16.09 10.64 -6.38
CA PRO A 119 16.74 9.40 -6.80
C PRO A 119 15.68 8.31 -7.11
N LEU A 120 16.00 7.40 -8.02
CA LEU A 120 15.16 6.24 -8.32
C LEU A 120 15.39 5.14 -7.26
N ASP A 121 15.00 5.40 -6.01
CA ASP A 121 15.13 4.44 -4.91
C ASP A 121 13.89 3.53 -4.83
N MET A 122 12.74 4.05 -4.46
CA MET A 122 11.44 3.38 -4.30
C MET A 122 11.39 2.29 -3.21
N ARG A 123 12.41 2.12 -2.37
CA ARG A 123 12.36 1.16 -1.25
C ARG A 123 11.46 1.70 -0.13
N MET A 124 10.54 0.89 0.37
CA MET A 124 9.68 1.25 1.51
C MET A 124 10.49 1.31 2.81
N ASN A 125 11.47 0.42 2.98
CA ASN A 125 12.43 0.49 4.07
C ASN A 125 13.62 1.39 3.69
N ALA A 126 13.55 2.68 4.03
CA ALA A 126 14.61 3.64 3.72
C ALA A 126 15.92 3.25 4.42
N GLY A 127 17.00 3.10 3.66
CA GLY A 127 18.33 2.71 4.18
C GLY A 127 18.47 1.23 4.53
N GLY A 128 17.43 0.42 4.32
CA GLY A 128 17.51 -1.03 4.44
C GLY A 128 18.25 -1.71 3.29
N GLU A 129 18.51 -2.99 3.44
CA GLU A 129 19.00 -3.86 2.37
C GLU A 129 17.93 -3.98 1.28
N GLY A 130 18.36 -4.18 0.04
CA GLY A 130 17.49 -4.37 -1.11
C GLY A 130 17.87 -3.49 -2.30
N GLU A 131 17.46 -3.94 -3.47
CA GLU A 131 17.72 -3.29 -4.74
C GLU A 131 16.84 -2.04 -4.92
N THR A 132 17.44 -0.94 -5.33
CA THR A 132 16.71 0.29 -5.71
C THR A 132 16.04 0.13 -7.08
N ALA A 133 15.09 0.99 -7.41
CA ALA A 133 14.52 1.02 -8.76
C ALA A 133 15.58 1.31 -9.85
N ALA A 134 16.59 2.13 -9.55
CA ALA A 134 17.69 2.40 -10.45
C ALA A 134 18.51 1.15 -10.75
N GLU A 135 18.87 0.38 -9.72
CA GLU A 135 19.61 -0.89 -9.85
C GLU A 135 18.77 -1.94 -10.57
N LEU A 136 17.49 -2.07 -10.22
CA LEU A 136 16.55 -2.99 -10.87
C LEU A 136 16.48 -2.75 -12.39
N ILE A 137 16.25 -1.51 -12.84
CA ILE A 137 16.19 -1.19 -14.27
C ILE A 137 17.54 -1.32 -14.97
N GLY A 138 18.64 -1.15 -14.22
CA GLY A 138 20.01 -1.38 -14.71
C GLY A 138 20.29 -2.85 -14.99
N ARG A 139 19.91 -3.72 -14.04
CA ARG A 139 20.19 -5.15 -14.04
C ARG A 139 19.33 -5.94 -15.03
N LEU A 140 18.03 -5.67 -15.08
CA LEU A 140 17.09 -6.42 -15.92
C LEU A 140 17.43 -6.26 -17.42
N GLU A 141 17.27 -7.32 -18.18
CA GLU A 141 17.32 -7.26 -19.63
C GLU A 141 16.04 -6.61 -20.20
N GLU A 142 16.07 -6.15 -21.47
CA GLU A 142 14.96 -5.43 -22.13
C GLU A 142 13.64 -6.20 -22.02
N ASN A 143 13.65 -7.50 -22.26
CA ASN A 143 12.44 -8.32 -22.24
C ASN A 143 11.92 -8.52 -20.80
N GLU A 144 12.79 -8.75 -19.84
CA GLU A 144 12.44 -8.88 -18.42
C GLU A 144 11.82 -7.59 -17.89
N LEU A 145 12.42 -6.44 -18.20
CA LEU A 145 11.86 -5.13 -17.84
C LEU A 145 10.50 -4.89 -18.50
N ALA A 146 10.33 -5.28 -19.77
CA ALA A 146 9.05 -5.16 -20.45
C ALA A 146 7.97 -6.04 -19.82
N ASP A 147 8.30 -7.28 -19.47
CA ASP A 147 7.38 -8.21 -18.82
C ASP A 147 7.01 -7.74 -17.40
N LEU A 148 7.97 -7.19 -16.64
CA LEU A 148 7.72 -6.55 -15.35
C LEU A 148 6.75 -5.37 -15.48
N ILE A 149 7.01 -4.43 -16.41
CA ILE A 149 6.16 -3.26 -16.64
C ILE A 149 4.75 -3.68 -17.09
N TYR A 150 4.63 -4.72 -17.91
CA TYR A 150 3.35 -5.26 -18.34
C TYR A 150 2.61 -5.92 -17.17
N GLY A 151 3.28 -6.82 -16.44
CA GLY A 151 2.68 -7.63 -15.39
C GLY A 151 2.23 -6.81 -14.17
N TYR A 152 3.06 -5.85 -13.72
CA TYR A 152 2.79 -5.06 -12.53
C TYR A 152 2.17 -3.69 -12.82
N GLY A 153 2.36 -3.16 -14.02
CA GLY A 153 1.78 -1.88 -14.43
C GLY A 153 0.52 -2.01 -15.28
N GLU A 154 0.19 -3.20 -15.77
CA GLU A 154 -0.84 -3.40 -16.80
C GLU A 154 -0.64 -2.45 -18.00
N GLU A 155 0.64 -2.17 -18.32
CA GLU A 155 1.04 -1.16 -19.32
C GLU A 155 1.23 -1.79 -20.70
N ARG A 156 0.37 -1.40 -21.65
CA ARG A 156 0.38 -1.98 -23.01
C ARG A 156 1.59 -1.58 -23.85
N LEU A 157 2.23 -0.44 -23.55
CA LEU A 157 3.42 0.03 -24.24
C LEU A 157 4.72 -0.49 -23.60
N SER A 158 4.64 -1.47 -22.71
CA SER A 158 5.75 -1.98 -21.91
C SER A 158 7.02 -2.27 -22.70
N ARG A 159 6.91 -2.95 -23.85
CA ARG A 159 8.06 -3.27 -24.72
C ARG A 159 8.72 -2.02 -25.31
N ARG A 160 7.92 -1.04 -25.71
CA ARG A 160 8.44 0.25 -26.21
C ARG A 160 9.12 1.05 -25.11
N ILE A 161 8.55 1.02 -23.90
CA ILE A 161 9.09 1.69 -22.73
C ILE A 161 10.41 1.04 -22.30
N ALA A 162 10.44 -0.30 -22.18
CA ALA A 162 11.65 -1.03 -21.80
C ALA A 162 12.80 -0.79 -22.80
N ARG A 163 12.51 -0.89 -24.11
CA ARG A 163 13.49 -0.57 -25.16
C ARG A 163 14.04 0.84 -25.02
N ARG A 164 13.18 1.84 -24.77
CA ARG A 164 13.60 3.22 -24.58
C ARG A 164 14.49 3.36 -23.34
N ILE A 165 14.11 2.76 -22.23
CA ILE A 165 14.89 2.80 -20.99
C ILE A 165 16.28 2.17 -21.20
N LYS A 166 16.35 0.99 -21.80
CA LYS A 166 17.63 0.30 -22.02
C LYS A 166 18.52 1.04 -23.04
N ALA A 167 17.92 1.66 -24.07
CA ALA A 167 18.67 2.49 -25.01
C ALA A 167 19.25 3.74 -24.34
N ASP A 168 18.45 4.43 -23.53
CA ASP A 168 18.92 5.62 -22.79
C ASP A 168 20.04 5.26 -21.80
N ILE A 169 19.92 4.14 -21.06
CA ILE A 169 20.98 3.66 -20.14
C ILE A 169 22.26 3.34 -20.89
N LYS A 170 22.17 2.70 -22.04
CA LYS A 170 23.33 2.36 -22.87
C LYS A 170 24.04 3.61 -23.42
N GLU A 171 23.27 4.64 -23.79
CA GLU A 171 23.80 5.87 -24.40
C GLU A 171 24.29 6.87 -23.36
N LYS A 172 23.59 7.04 -22.24
CA LYS A 172 23.76 8.14 -21.28
C LYS A 172 24.13 7.70 -19.87
N GLY A 173 24.12 6.39 -19.59
CA GLY A 173 24.24 5.86 -18.24
C GLY A 173 22.92 5.84 -17.49
N ALA A 174 22.97 5.65 -16.17
CA ALA A 174 21.77 5.61 -15.32
C ALA A 174 20.99 6.94 -15.36
N TYR A 175 19.68 6.86 -15.15
CA TYR A 175 18.86 8.06 -15.03
C TYR A 175 19.25 8.89 -13.80
N GLY A 176 19.36 10.20 -13.98
CA GLY A 176 19.70 11.13 -12.90
C GLY A 176 18.61 11.32 -11.84
N GLY A 177 17.37 10.89 -12.12
CA GLY A 177 16.26 11.01 -11.18
C GLY A 177 14.93 10.53 -11.74
N THR A 178 13.89 10.65 -10.91
CA THR A 178 12.51 10.24 -11.23
C THR A 178 11.91 11.03 -12.37
N ALA A 179 12.18 12.34 -12.44
CA ALA A 179 11.67 13.20 -13.52
C ALA A 179 12.22 12.79 -14.89
N ALA A 180 13.52 12.44 -14.96
CA ALA A 180 14.16 12.02 -16.20
C ALA A 180 13.54 10.70 -16.72
N LEU A 181 13.33 9.73 -15.85
CA LEU A 181 12.65 8.48 -16.20
C LEU A 181 11.20 8.73 -16.65
N ALA A 182 10.46 9.55 -15.90
CA ALA A 182 9.06 9.88 -16.24
C ALA A 182 8.95 10.57 -17.61
N TYR A 183 9.89 11.48 -17.94
CA TYR A 183 9.98 12.11 -19.24
C TYR A 183 10.26 11.11 -20.37
N ALA A 184 11.20 10.19 -20.17
CA ALA A 184 11.52 9.14 -21.14
C ALA A 184 10.31 8.24 -21.42
N VAL A 185 9.59 7.82 -20.36
CA VAL A 185 8.37 7.01 -20.46
C VAL A 185 7.27 7.79 -21.21
N ALA A 186 7.03 9.05 -20.84
CA ALA A 186 6.04 9.88 -21.51
C ALA A 186 6.36 10.07 -23.01
N GLY A 187 7.64 10.13 -23.38
CA GLY A 187 8.12 10.15 -24.76
C GLY A 187 7.70 8.96 -25.59
N CYS A 188 7.38 7.83 -24.96
CA CYS A 188 6.88 6.63 -25.63
C CYS A 188 5.42 6.73 -26.07
N TYR A 189 4.67 7.70 -25.58
CA TYR A 189 3.26 7.87 -25.92
C TYR A 189 3.05 8.90 -27.03
N PRO A 190 1.97 8.74 -27.83
CA PRO A 190 1.57 9.78 -28.77
C PRO A 190 1.28 11.13 -28.04
N PRO A 191 1.52 12.29 -28.67
CA PRO A 191 1.34 13.60 -28.01
C PRO A 191 -0.06 13.78 -27.36
N LYS A 192 -1.11 13.30 -28.01
CA LYS A 192 -2.49 13.37 -27.47
C LYS A 192 -2.66 12.58 -26.19
N ALA A 193 -2.04 11.42 -26.06
CA ALA A 193 -2.13 10.56 -24.87
C ALA A 193 -1.30 11.07 -23.68
N ARG A 194 -0.33 11.95 -23.91
CA ARG A 194 0.49 12.55 -22.81
C ARG A 194 -0.27 13.56 -21.95
N ARG A 195 -1.40 14.07 -22.45
CA ARG A 195 -2.23 15.10 -21.79
C ARG A 195 -3.47 14.50 -21.10
N GLY A 196 -3.47 13.19 -20.86
CA GLY A 196 -4.56 12.50 -20.19
C GLY A 196 -4.64 12.86 -18.70
N ARG A 197 -5.76 12.46 -18.06
CA ARG A 197 -6.00 12.62 -16.60
C ARG A 197 -4.93 11.92 -15.74
N ILE A 198 -4.37 10.81 -16.24
CA ILE A 198 -3.31 10.03 -15.58
C ILE A 198 -2.03 10.24 -16.36
N HIS A 199 -0.95 10.58 -15.65
CA HIS A 199 0.34 10.76 -16.30
C HIS A 199 0.85 9.44 -16.89
N PRO A 200 1.43 9.43 -18.11
CA PRO A 200 1.92 8.22 -18.79
C PRO A 200 2.87 7.35 -17.95
N ALA A 201 3.71 7.96 -17.12
CA ALA A 201 4.67 7.24 -16.29
C ALA A 201 4.05 6.50 -15.09
N THR A 202 2.81 6.82 -14.69
CA THR A 202 2.20 6.29 -13.47
C THR A 202 2.24 4.76 -13.40
N ARG A 203 1.91 4.08 -14.49
CA ARG A 203 1.90 2.60 -14.54
C ARG A 203 3.31 2.00 -14.48
N THR A 204 4.28 2.64 -15.12
CA THR A 204 5.68 2.20 -15.05
C THR A 204 6.24 2.37 -13.65
N PHE A 205 5.97 3.50 -13.00
CA PHE A 205 6.38 3.74 -11.60
C PHE A 205 5.72 2.76 -10.63
N GLN A 206 4.41 2.49 -10.81
CA GLN A 206 3.72 1.45 -10.06
C GLN A 206 4.40 0.09 -10.23
N ALA A 207 4.74 -0.29 -11.47
CA ALA A 207 5.38 -1.58 -11.74
C ALA A 207 6.76 -1.71 -11.07
N LEU A 208 7.57 -0.67 -11.15
CA LEU A 208 8.89 -0.65 -10.50
C LEU A 208 8.75 -0.71 -8.96
N ARG A 209 7.83 0.06 -8.39
CA ARG A 209 7.55 0.08 -6.94
C ARG A 209 7.14 -1.31 -6.44
N ILE A 210 6.19 -1.94 -7.11
CA ILE A 210 5.72 -3.30 -6.78
C ILE A 210 6.88 -4.29 -6.82
N ALA A 211 7.76 -4.20 -7.83
CA ALA A 211 8.89 -5.11 -7.96
C ALA A 211 9.97 -4.89 -6.90
N VAL A 212 10.34 -3.63 -6.63
CA VAL A 212 11.35 -3.27 -5.62
C VAL A 212 10.95 -3.76 -4.23
N ASN A 213 9.65 -3.71 -3.90
CA ASN A 213 9.15 -4.00 -2.55
C ASN A 213 8.46 -5.36 -2.43
N ASP A 214 8.43 -6.18 -3.49
CA ASP A 214 7.66 -7.44 -3.54
C ASP A 214 6.21 -7.28 -3.02
N GLU A 215 5.57 -6.12 -3.33
CA GLU A 215 4.28 -5.74 -2.72
C GLU A 215 3.21 -6.82 -2.88
N LEU A 216 3.16 -7.46 -4.04
CA LEU A 216 2.15 -8.48 -4.31
C LEU A 216 2.47 -9.82 -3.63
N GLY A 217 3.75 -10.19 -3.52
CA GLY A 217 4.16 -11.39 -2.77
C GLY A 217 3.94 -11.22 -1.27
N VAL A 218 4.24 -10.03 -0.74
CA VAL A 218 3.96 -9.67 0.66
C VAL A 218 2.45 -9.68 0.94
N LEU A 219 1.63 -9.14 0.03
CA LEU A 219 0.17 -9.21 0.14
C LEU A 219 -0.36 -10.66 0.10
N ASP A 220 0.16 -11.49 -0.80
CA ASP A 220 -0.26 -12.90 -0.90
C ASP A 220 0.03 -13.64 0.43
N ARG A 221 1.18 -13.36 1.08
CA ARG A 221 1.50 -13.91 2.41
C ARG A 221 0.53 -13.41 3.50
N LEU A 222 0.23 -12.11 3.53
CA LEU A 222 -0.78 -11.57 4.46
C LEU A 222 -2.13 -12.27 4.29
N LEU A 223 -2.62 -12.38 3.05
CA LEU A 223 -3.90 -13.01 2.76
C LEU A 223 -3.95 -14.48 3.18
N GLN A 224 -2.82 -15.18 3.16
CA GLN A 224 -2.71 -16.55 3.62
C GLN A 224 -2.72 -16.65 5.15
N GLN A 225 -2.08 -15.71 5.86
CA GLN A 225 -1.84 -15.77 7.30
C GLN A 225 -2.93 -15.07 8.12
N ALA A 226 -3.44 -13.93 7.64
CA ALA A 226 -4.35 -13.08 8.41
C ALA A 226 -5.64 -13.77 8.88
N PRO A 227 -6.23 -14.75 8.17
CA PRO A 227 -7.37 -15.50 8.71
C PRO A 227 -7.04 -16.22 10.01
N ASP A 228 -5.81 -16.72 10.19
CA ASP A 228 -5.38 -17.41 11.41
C ASP A 228 -5.04 -16.44 12.56
N TRP A 229 -4.82 -15.16 12.25
CA TRP A 229 -4.61 -14.12 13.26
C TRP A 229 -5.91 -13.69 13.97
N LEU A 230 -7.06 -13.95 13.35
CA LEU A 230 -8.36 -13.51 13.84
C LEU A 230 -8.96 -14.52 14.85
N GLU A 231 -9.68 -13.99 15.81
CA GLU A 231 -10.62 -14.82 16.57
C GLU A 231 -11.87 -15.15 15.73
N PRO A 232 -12.70 -16.14 16.12
CA PRO A 232 -13.98 -16.38 15.47
C PRO A 232 -14.82 -15.09 15.36
N GLU A 233 -15.39 -14.84 14.17
CA GLU A 233 -16.12 -13.61 13.82
C GLU A 233 -15.25 -12.33 13.74
N GLY A 234 -13.95 -12.41 14.02
CA GLY A 234 -13.01 -11.32 13.84
C GLY A 234 -12.94 -10.84 12.40
N LEU A 235 -12.64 -9.58 12.20
CA LEU A 235 -12.74 -8.88 10.91
C LEU A 235 -11.39 -8.73 10.22
N LEU A 236 -11.35 -9.02 8.92
CA LEU A 236 -10.24 -8.71 8.02
C LEU A 236 -10.67 -7.63 7.04
N GLY A 237 -10.12 -6.43 7.19
CA GLY A 237 -10.39 -5.29 6.34
C GLY A 237 -9.16 -4.87 5.54
N ILE A 238 -9.30 -4.72 4.22
CA ILE A 238 -8.19 -4.36 3.34
C ILE A 238 -8.61 -3.23 2.40
N ILE A 239 -7.80 -2.15 2.37
CA ILE A 239 -7.86 -1.08 1.38
C ILE A 239 -6.80 -1.36 0.32
N SER A 240 -7.20 -1.40 -0.95
CA SER A 240 -6.31 -1.55 -2.10
C SER A 240 -6.41 -0.35 -3.04
N PHE A 241 -5.33 -0.03 -3.77
CA PHE A 241 -5.26 1.18 -4.62
C PHE A 241 -5.14 0.88 -6.11
N HIS A 242 -4.90 -0.36 -6.48
CA HIS A 242 -4.86 -0.76 -7.89
C HIS A 242 -5.49 -2.15 -8.12
N SER A 243 -5.73 -2.45 -9.40
CA SER A 243 -6.43 -3.65 -9.86
C SER A 243 -5.79 -4.96 -9.43
N LEU A 244 -4.46 -5.02 -9.35
CA LEU A 244 -3.74 -6.25 -9.00
C LEU A 244 -3.91 -6.62 -7.54
N GLU A 245 -3.89 -5.63 -6.64
CA GLU A 245 -4.20 -5.83 -5.21
C GLU A 245 -5.67 -6.23 -5.03
N ASP A 246 -6.60 -5.43 -5.55
CA ASP A 246 -8.04 -5.68 -5.42
C ASP A 246 -8.45 -7.07 -5.91
N ARG A 247 -7.83 -7.53 -7.00
CA ARG A 247 -8.08 -8.88 -7.56
C ARG A 247 -7.60 -9.98 -6.62
N ARG A 248 -6.44 -9.82 -5.97
CA ARG A 248 -5.91 -10.76 -4.99
C ARG A 248 -6.79 -10.84 -3.75
N VAL A 249 -7.10 -9.70 -3.15
CA VAL A 249 -7.99 -9.60 -1.99
C VAL A 249 -9.35 -10.21 -2.27
N LYS A 250 -9.98 -9.83 -3.40
CA LYS A 250 -11.27 -10.41 -3.83
C LYS A 250 -11.19 -11.93 -3.96
N THR A 251 -10.11 -12.44 -4.55
CA THR A 251 -9.94 -13.88 -4.81
C THR A 251 -9.72 -14.64 -3.50
N ALA A 252 -8.88 -14.11 -2.60
CA ALA A 252 -8.65 -14.70 -1.28
C ALA A 252 -9.95 -14.74 -0.47
N PHE A 253 -10.66 -13.62 -0.35
CA PHE A 253 -11.94 -13.55 0.39
C PHE A 253 -13.06 -14.43 -0.21
N LEU A 254 -12.93 -14.85 -1.45
CA LEU A 254 -13.90 -15.74 -2.10
C LEU A 254 -13.56 -17.23 -1.94
N ARG A 255 -12.25 -17.55 -1.89
CA ARG A 255 -11.77 -18.94 -1.96
C ARG A 255 -11.35 -19.52 -0.62
N ASP A 256 -11.00 -18.66 0.35
CA ASP A 256 -10.58 -19.13 1.67
C ASP A 256 -11.81 -19.51 2.50
N GLU A 257 -11.90 -20.80 2.83
CA GLU A 257 -13.02 -21.35 3.60
C GLU A 257 -13.07 -20.86 5.05
N ARG A 258 -11.95 -20.31 5.56
CA ARG A 258 -11.88 -19.69 6.89
C ARG A 258 -12.57 -18.31 6.93
N LEU A 259 -12.89 -17.73 5.76
CA LEU A 259 -13.45 -16.38 5.64
C LEU A 259 -14.86 -16.38 5.06
N GLN A 260 -15.72 -15.59 5.66
CA GLN A 260 -17.00 -15.19 5.09
C GLN A 260 -16.91 -13.75 4.60
N ARG A 261 -17.07 -13.56 3.30
CA ARG A 261 -17.02 -12.24 2.67
C ARG A 261 -18.23 -11.39 3.06
N ILE A 262 -18.01 -10.23 3.70
CA ILE A 262 -19.03 -9.24 4.04
C ILE A 262 -19.31 -8.33 2.84
N THR A 263 -18.28 -7.73 2.25
CA THR A 263 -18.46 -6.85 1.07
C THR A 263 -18.45 -7.67 -0.22
N ARG A 264 -19.59 -7.76 -0.91
CA ARG A 264 -19.67 -8.40 -2.24
C ARG A 264 -19.01 -7.56 -3.32
N LYS A 265 -19.21 -6.23 -3.29
CA LYS A 265 -18.52 -5.23 -4.10
C LYS A 265 -17.59 -4.42 -3.20
N PRO A 266 -16.48 -3.88 -3.70
CA PRO A 266 -15.67 -3.00 -2.88
C PRO A 266 -16.44 -1.73 -2.55
N VAL A 267 -16.25 -1.20 -1.35
CA VAL A 267 -16.64 0.18 -1.02
C VAL A 267 -15.58 1.10 -1.63
N VAL A 268 -16.01 2.17 -2.23
CA VAL A 268 -15.16 3.19 -2.87
C VAL A 268 -15.45 4.55 -2.25
N ALA A 269 -14.53 5.48 -2.40
CA ALA A 269 -14.71 6.84 -1.92
C ALA A 269 -15.93 7.52 -2.54
N THR A 270 -16.57 8.39 -1.78
CA THR A 270 -17.61 9.29 -2.29
C THR A 270 -16.99 10.43 -3.09
N GLU A 271 -17.76 11.10 -3.94
CA GLU A 271 -17.29 12.29 -4.67
C GLU A 271 -16.75 13.36 -3.71
N GLN A 272 -17.40 13.57 -2.59
CA GLN A 272 -16.99 14.51 -1.55
C GLN A 272 -15.64 14.12 -0.94
N GLU A 273 -15.41 12.84 -0.68
CA GLU A 273 -14.12 12.34 -0.18
C GLU A 273 -13.03 12.47 -1.24
N GLU A 274 -13.32 12.18 -2.53
CA GLU A 274 -12.36 12.33 -3.62
C GLU A 274 -11.92 13.79 -3.81
N GLU A 275 -12.82 14.75 -3.60
CA GLU A 275 -12.53 16.18 -3.66
C GLU A 275 -11.65 16.63 -2.48
N ALA A 276 -11.96 16.17 -1.27
CA ALA A 276 -11.22 16.50 -0.05
C ALA A 276 -9.87 15.77 0.02
N ASN A 277 -9.83 14.51 -0.41
CA ASN A 277 -8.65 13.64 -0.40
C ASN A 277 -8.48 12.93 -1.75
N PRO A 278 -7.79 13.54 -2.72
CA PRO A 278 -7.58 12.95 -4.06
C PRO A 278 -6.91 11.56 -4.06
N ARG A 279 -6.27 11.15 -2.96
CA ARG A 279 -5.65 9.83 -2.81
C ARG A 279 -6.70 8.71 -2.63
N SER A 280 -7.91 9.05 -2.15
CA SER A 280 -9.01 8.09 -1.97
C SER A 280 -9.60 7.58 -3.29
N ARG A 281 -9.39 8.31 -4.39
CA ARG A 281 -10.02 8.06 -5.69
C ARG A 281 -9.84 6.66 -6.26
N SER A 282 -8.71 6.01 -6.00
CA SER A 282 -8.44 4.64 -6.45
C SER A 282 -8.65 3.60 -5.36
N ALA A 283 -8.96 4.05 -4.14
CA ALA A 283 -9.13 3.19 -2.98
C ALA A 283 -10.35 2.27 -3.11
N LYS A 284 -10.17 1.03 -2.67
CA LYS A 284 -11.21 0.00 -2.65
C LYS A 284 -11.13 -0.75 -1.34
N TRP A 285 -12.14 -0.59 -0.51
CA TRP A 285 -12.28 -1.31 0.74
C TRP A 285 -12.97 -2.64 0.56
N ARG A 286 -12.38 -3.70 1.10
CA ARG A 286 -13.00 -5.01 1.22
C ARG A 286 -12.95 -5.52 2.64
N LEU A 287 -14.04 -6.16 3.06
CA LEU A 287 -14.23 -6.70 4.40
C LEU A 287 -14.68 -8.16 4.33
N ALA A 288 -14.08 -8.98 5.16
CA ALA A 288 -14.48 -10.36 5.46
C ALA A 288 -14.44 -10.60 6.96
N CYS A 289 -15.14 -11.61 7.46
CA CYS A 289 -15.01 -12.07 8.84
C CYS A 289 -14.51 -13.52 8.85
N ARG A 290 -13.81 -13.92 9.92
CA ARG A 290 -13.47 -15.30 10.17
C ARG A 290 -14.74 -16.10 10.52
N VAL A 291 -14.93 -17.24 9.88
CA VAL A 291 -16.04 -18.13 10.22
C VAL A 291 -15.83 -18.73 11.61
N SER A 292 -16.92 -18.85 12.37
CA SER A 292 -16.90 -19.61 13.62
C SER A 292 -16.73 -21.09 13.31
N GLU A 293 -15.83 -21.77 13.99
CA GLU A 293 -15.77 -23.23 13.96
C GLU A 293 -17.11 -23.77 14.50
N ARG A 294 -17.77 -24.62 13.70
CA ARG A 294 -19.04 -25.27 14.10
C ARG A 294 -18.77 -26.41 15.06
#